data_4e43170a0e09c36ab03df3d4ca4526ef
#
_entry.id   4e43170a0e09c36ab03df3d4ca4526ef
#
_cell.length_a   1.000
_cell.length_b   1.000
_cell.length_c   1.000
_cell.angle_alpha   90.00
_cell.angle_beta   90.00
_cell.angle_gamma   90.00
#
_symmetry.space_group_name_H-M   'P 1'
#
loop_
_entity.id
_entity.type
_entity.pdbx_description
1 polymer ?
#
loop_
_entity_poly.entity_id
_entity_poly.type
_entity_poly.pdbx_seq_one_letter_code
_entity_poly.pdbx_strand_id
1 'polypeptide(L)'
;MAEAIFRAYTSSELTNEQYHDPDSWCAEYVSGSSLGEIYATSPAHWKYKAREETAALAFGTCSHTCMLETAKFNGEYLRATSPGEVKDLITSKSALSAKLKACGLIGTSNKDYPELLEMAYRAGIDVNVWWAIELCDESAAMNSGRKLVKDVDFDAVVQMRSVMLANPRHAACIESPTAQLSL
;
A
#
# COMPACT_ATOMS: atom_id res chain seq x y z
N MET A 1 -34.61 -30.68 -9.59
CA MET A 1 -33.47 -29.82 -9.96
C MET A 1 -33.61 -28.54 -9.14
N ALA A 2 -32.66 -28.20 -8.26
CA ALA A 2 -32.73 -26.95 -7.53
C ALA A 2 -32.42 -25.82 -8.51
N GLU A 3 -33.31 -24.84 -8.62
CA GLU A 3 -33.04 -23.60 -9.36
C GLU A 3 -31.83 -22.91 -8.73
N ALA A 4 -30.81 -22.66 -9.52
CA ALA A 4 -29.69 -21.86 -9.08
C ALA A 4 -30.16 -20.42 -8.88
N ILE A 5 -30.32 -20.02 -7.63
CA ILE A 5 -30.69 -18.63 -7.29
C ILE A 5 -29.39 -17.80 -7.34
N PHE A 6 -29.22 -17.06 -8.43
CA PHE A 6 -28.17 -16.04 -8.48
C PHE A 6 -28.60 -14.84 -7.64
N ARG A 7 -27.85 -14.54 -6.61
CA ARG A 7 -28.06 -13.36 -5.77
C ARG A 7 -26.81 -12.48 -5.83
N ALA A 8 -26.99 -11.22 -6.18
CA ALA A 8 -25.98 -10.19 -6.05
C ALA A 8 -26.13 -9.52 -4.68
N TYR A 9 -25.01 -9.26 -4.03
CA TYR A 9 -24.97 -8.57 -2.74
C TYR A 9 -24.39 -7.16 -2.94
N THR A 10 -24.93 -6.18 -2.24
CA THR A 10 -24.34 -4.85 -2.15
C THR A 10 -23.23 -4.84 -1.11
N SER A 11 -22.33 -3.86 -1.16
CA SER A 11 -21.26 -3.71 -0.15
C SER A 11 -21.76 -3.46 1.27
N SER A 12 -23.04 -3.07 1.42
CA SER A 12 -23.69 -2.94 2.72
C SER A 12 -24.26 -4.28 3.25
N GLU A 13 -24.54 -5.24 2.35
CA GLU A 13 -25.03 -6.58 2.71
C GLU A 13 -23.89 -7.58 2.93
N LEU A 14 -22.79 -7.40 2.18
CA LEU A 14 -21.58 -8.21 2.29
C LEU A 14 -20.36 -7.30 2.13
N THR A 15 -19.70 -6.99 3.24
CA THR A 15 -18.49 -6.18 3.22
C THR A 15 -17.30 -6.98 2.68
N ASN A 16 -16.27 -6.28 2.21
CA ASN A 16 -15.04 -6.93 1.74
C ASN A 16 -14.34 -7.73 2.85
N GLU A 17 -14.39 -7.23 4.08
CA GLU A 17 -13.88 -7.92 5.27
C GLU A 17 -14.64 -9.23 5.50
N GLN A 18 -15.98 -9.20 5.47
CA GLN A 18 -16.82 -10.40 5.63
C GLN A 18 -16.61 -11.41 4.49
N TYR A 19 -16.38 -10.92 3.26
CA TYR A 19 -16.12 -11.79 2.11
C TYR A 19 -14.81 -12.56 2.23
N HIS A 20 -13.80 -11.94 2.85
CA HIS A 20 -12.48 -12.55 3.05
C HIS A 20 -12.29 -13.22 4.43
N ASP A 21 -13.25 -13.07 5.34
CA ASP A 21 -13.20 -13.67 6.67
C ASP A 21 -13.41 -15.19 6.59
N PRO A 22 -12.44 -16.01 7.02
CA PRO A 22 -12.56 -17.46 7.00
C PRO A 22 -13.67 -18.01 7.89
N ASP A 23 -14.16 -17.24 8.86
CA ASP A 23 -15.23 -17.61 9.78
C ASP A 23 -16.61 -17.08 9.33
N SER A 24 -16.66 -16.34 8.23
CA SER A 24 -17.91 -15.80 7.69
C SER A 24 -18.71 -16.88 6.95
N TRP A 25 -20.03 -16.65 6.85
CA TRP A 25 -20.94 -17.56 6.13
C TRP A 25 -20.56 -17.78 4.67
N CYS A 26 -19.91 -16.82 4.02
CA CYS A 26 -19.44 -16.95 2.64
C CYS A 26 -18.16 -17.77 2.49
N ALA A 27 -17.47 -18.11 3.59
CA ALA A 27 -16.31 -19.01 3.56
C ALA A 27 -16.64 -20.44 3.10
N GLU A 28 -17.92 -20.82 3.14
CA GLU A 28 -18.41 -22.12 2.61
C GLU A 28 -18.39 -22.14 1.07
N TYR A 29 -18.35 -20.98 0.41
CA TYR A 29 -18.36 -20.89 -1.04
C TYR A 29 -16.96 -20.79 -1.62
N VAL A 30 -16.74 -21.46 -2.73
CA VAL A 30 -15.45 -21.49 -3.42
C VAL A 30 -15.52 -20.58 -4.64
N SER A 31 -14.63 -19.61 -4.71
CA SER A 31 -14.52 -18.71 -5.87
C SER A 31 -13.99 -19.45 -7.11
N GLY A 32 -14.19 -18.86 -8.29
CA GLY A 32 -13.66 -19.43 -9.53
C GLY A 32 -12.14 -19.56 -9.54
N SER A 33 -11.41 -18.59 -8.93
CA SER A 33 -9.96 -18.66 -8.77
C SER A 33 -9.54 -19.78 -7.82
N SER A 34 -10.28 -19.97 -6.73
CA SER A 34 -10.07 -21.09 -5.79
C SER A 34 -10.31 -22.44 -6.44
N LEU A 35 -11.33 -22.56 -7.30
CA LEU A 35 -11.57 -23.79 -8.07
C LEU A 35 -10.38 -24.08 -9.01
N GLY A 36 -9.83 -23.07 -9.67
CA GLY A 36 -8.62 -23.22 -10.49
C GLY A 36 -7.42 -23.71 -9.66
N GLU A 37 -7.21 -23.20 -8.47
CA GLU A 37 -6.13 -23.63 -7.58
C GLU A 37 -6.34 -25.06 -7.06
N ILE A 38 -7.57 -25.41 -6.68
CA ILE A 38 -7.93 -26.78 -6.27
C ILE A 38 -7.65 -27.77 -7.39
N TYR A 39 -8.00 -27.42 -8.62
CA TYR A 39 -7.74 -28.26 -9.79
C TYR A 39 -6.24 -28.43 -10.06
N ALA A 40 -5.47 -27.34 -9.93
CA ALA A 40 -4.03 -27.34 -10.19
C ALA A 40 -3.21 -28.05 -9.09
N THR A 41 -3.74 -28.13 -7.85
CA THR A 41 -3.01 -28.66 -6.70
C THR A 41 -3.81 -29.80 -6.02
N SER A 42 -4.60 -29.48 -5.01
CA SER A 42 -5.55 -30.37 -4.35
C SER A 42 -6.45 -29.57 -3.40
N PRO A 43 -7.63 -30.09 -3.01
CA PRO A 43 -8.50 -29.48 -2.00
C PRO A 43 -7.79 -29.27 -0.65
N ALA A 44 -6.94 -30.21 -0.23
CA ALA A 44 -6.20 -30.10 1.02
C ALA A 44 -5.15 -29.01 0.95
N HIS A 45 -4.40 -28.90 -0.15
CA HIS A 45 -3.42 -27.85 -0.35
C HIS A 45 -4.09 -26.46 -0.35
N TRP A 46 -5.17 -26.30 -1.10
CA TRP A 46 -5.93 -25.04 -1.12
C TRP A 46 -6.44 -24.64 0.27
N LYS A 47 -6.97 -25.58 1.05
CA LYS A 47 -7.54 -25.31 2.37
C LYS A 47 -6.50 -24.93 3.42
N TYR A 48 -5.32 -25.57 3.40
CA TYR A 48 -4.31 -25.42 4.45
C TYR A 48 -3.08 -24.59 4.03
N LYS A 49 -3.06 -24.13 2.78
CA LYS A 49 -2.00 -23.24 2.31
C LYS A 49 -2.06 -21.90 3.05
N ALA A 50 -0.95 -21.51 3.65
CA ALA A 50 -0.80 -20.15 4.18
C ALA A 50 -0.97 -19.14 3.03
N ARG A 51 -1.88 -18.20 3.20
CA ARG A 51 -2.06 -17.09 2.24
C ARG A 51 -1.07 -15.99 2.61
N GLU A 52 -0.04 -15.83 1.82
CA GLU A 52 0.89 -14.72 1.95
C GLU A 52 0.38 -13.53 1.13
N GLU A 53 0.42 -12.34 1.72
CA GLU A 53 0.14 -11.11 1.00
C GLU A 53 1.33 -10.81 0.07
N THR A 54 1.14 -11.00 -1.22
CA THR A 54 2.15 -10.65 -2.22
C THR A 54 2.07 -9.16 -2.57
N ALA A 55 3.19 -8.58 -3.03
CA ALA A 55 3.21 -7.19 -3.49
C ALA A 55 2.16 -6.92 -4.59
N ALA A 56 1.93 -7.89 -5.48
CA ALA A 56 0.90 -7.79 -6.51
C ALA A 56 -0.51 -7.76 -5.92
N LEU A 57 -0.79 -8.56 -4.89
CA LEU A 57 -2.07 -8.56 -4.20
C LEU A 57 -2.29 -7.23 -3.45
N ALA A 58 -1.27 -6.76 -2.74
CA ALA A 58 -1.32 -5.46 -2.05
C ALA A 58 -1.58 -4.31 -3.03
N PHE A 59 -0.89 -4.28 -4.18
CA PHE A 59 -1.13 -3.30 -5.24
C PHE A 59 -2.55 -3.42 -5.81
N GLY A 60 -3.04 -4.63 -6.06
CA GLY A 60 -4.41 -4.88 -6.54
C GLY A 60 -5.45 -4.36 -5.56
N THR A 61 -5.30 -4.65 -4.26
CA THR A 61 -6.20 -4.17 -3.20
C THR A 61 -6.17 -2.64 -3.11
N CYS A 62 -5.00 -2.04 -3.12
CA CYS A 62 -4.81 -0.58 -3.15
C CYS A 62 -5.52 0.06 -4.37
N SER A 63 -5.34 -0.53 -5.55
CA SER A 63 -5.98 -0.08 -6.81
C SER A 63 -7.50 -0.16 -6.72
N HIS A 64 -8.03 -1.30 -6.26
CA HIS A 64 -9.47 -1.51 -6.09
C HIS A 64 -10.07 -0.47 -5.14
N THR A 65 -9.46 -0.27 -3.96
CA THR A 65 -9.92 0.70 -2.98
C THR A 65 -9.87 2.13 -3.53
N CYS A 66 -8.82 2.51 -4.26
CA CYS A 66 -8.73 3.82 -4.90
C CYS A 66 -9.83 4.03 -5.95
N MET A 67 -10.12 3.01 -6.76
CA MET A 67 -11.12 3.09 -7.83
C MET A 67 -12.55 3.23 -7.28
N LEU A 68 -12.92 2.39 -6.33
CA LEU A 68 -14.32 2.22 -5.92
C LEU A 68 -14.64 2.85 -4.56
N GLU A 69 -13.66 3.02 -3.68
CA GLU A 69 -13.85 3.45 -2.29
C GLU A 69 -12.90 4.62 -1.94
N THR A 70 -12.94 5.71 -2.71
CA THR A 70 -11.97 6.82 -2.60
C THR A 70 -11.87 7.42 -1.18
N ALA A 71 -12.98 7.51 -0.45
CA ALA A 71 -12.96 8.01 0.92
C ALA A 71 -12.16 7.07 1.84
N LYS A 72 -12.34 5.76 1.69
CA LYS A 72 -11.60 4.72 2.40
C LYS A 72 -10.13 4.72 1.98
N PHE A 73 -9.84 4.85 0.69
CA PHE A 73 -8.47 4.94 0.18
C PHE A 73 -7.68 6.06 0.86
N ASN A 74 -8.23 7.25 0.93
CA ASN A 74 -7.58 8.39 1.58
C ASN A 74 -7.39 8.21 3.10
N GLY A 75 -8.24 7.40 3.74
CA GLY A 75 -8.15 7.07 5.16
C GLY A 75 -7.18 5.93 5.47
N GLU A 76 -6.99 4.97 4.56
CA GLU A 76 -6.24 3.74 4.81
C GLU A 76 -4.83 3.73 4.22
N TYR A 77 -4.55 4.56 3.21
CA TYR A 77 -3.26 4.54 2.52
C TYR A 77 -2.52 5.86 2.69
N LEU A 78 -1.21 5.78 2.83
CA LEU A 78 -0.29 6.91 2.89
C LEU A 78 0.76 6.73 1.80
N ARG A 79 0.97 7.77 1.01
CA ARG A 79 2.03 7.80 0.00
C ARG A 79 3.39 8.00 0.65
N ALA A 80 4.36 7.17 0.33
CA ALA A 80 5.74 7.38 0.73
C ALA A 80 6.33 8.60 0.00
N THR A 81 7.29 9.24 0.62
CA THR A 81 8.03 10.35 0.04
C THR A 81 8.81 9.87 -1.18
N SER A 82 8.79 10.64 -2.28
CA SER A 82 9.61 10.35 -3.45
C SER A 82 11.02 10.91 -3.30
N PRO A 83 12.08 10.15 -3.66
CA PRO A 83 13.44 10.68 -3.67
C PRO A 83 13.60 11.94 -4.50
N GLY A 84 12.85 12.07 -5.60
CA GLY A 84 12.88 13.23 -6.48
C GLY A 84 12.28 14.51 -5.89
N GLU A 85 11.51 14.41 -4.82
CA GLU A 85 10.88 15.54 -4.12
C GLU A 85 11.82 16.16 -3.08
N VAL A 86 12.91 15.46 -2.75
CA VAL A 86 13.82 15.86 -1.67
C VAL A 86 15.07 16.51 -2.25
N LYS A 87 15.26 17.78 -1.94
CA LYS A 87 16.43 18.53 -2.36
C LYS A 87 17.68 18.08 -1.60
N ASP A 88 18.81 18.01 -2.29
CA ASP A 88 20.13 17.66 -1.70
C ASP A 88 20.12 16.33 -0.91
N LEU A 89 19.39 15.34 -1.43
CA LEU A 89 19.17 14.06 -0.79
C LEU A 89 20.46 13.27 -0.62
N ILE A 90 20.70 12.79 0.59
CA ILE A 90 21.82 11.92 0.95
C ILE A 90 21.30 10.49 1.10
N THR A 91 21.73 9.61 0.18
CA THR A 91 21.26 8.21 0.14
C THR A 91 22.20 7.22 0.84
N SER A 92 23.41 7.63 1.20
CA SER A 92 24.38 6.74 1.83
C SER A 92 25.04 7.37 3.07
N LYS A 93 25.39 6.49 4.02
CA LYS A 93 26.10 6.87 5.23
C LYS A 93 27.46 7.50 4.95
N SER A 94 28.15 7.03 3.91
CA SER A 94 29.44 7.60 3.49
C SER A 94 29.30 9.03 2.98
N ALA A 95 28.27 9.31 2.20
CA ALA A 95 27.98 10.66 1.71
C ALA A 95 27.61 11.61 2.86
N LEU A 96 26.82 11.15 3.84
CA LEU A 96 26.53 11.91 5.06
C LEU A 96 27.81 12.26 5.82
N SER A 97 28.65 11.25 6.11
CA SER A 97 29.93 11.45 6.78
C SER A 97 30.84 12.43 6.03
N ALA A 98 30.91 12.33 4.69
CA ALA A 98 31.70 13.24 3.85
C ALA A 98 31.17 14.67 3.92
N LYS A 99 29.84 14.87 3.85
CA LYS A 99 29.20 16.18 3.98
C LYS A 99 29.51 16.82 5.35
N LEU A 100 29.41 16.06 6.43
CA LEU A 100 29.71 16.55 7.78
C LEU A 100 31.19 16.91 7.96
N LYS A 101 32.11 16.13 7.39
CA LYS A 101 33.54 16.47 7.33
C LYS A 101 33.81 17.77 6.56
N ALA A 102 33.14 17.94 5.42
CA ALA A 102 33.28 19.19 4.64
C ALA A 102 32.77 20.42 5.41
N CYS A 103 31.82 20.23 6.34
CA CYS A 103 31.35 21.26 7.27
C CYS A 103 32.26 21.42 8.53
N GLY A 104 33.43 20.75 8.58
CA GLY A 104 34.40 20.88 9.65
C GLY A 104 34.22 19.97 10.84
N LEU A 105 33.26 19.01 10.78
CA LEU A 105 33.04 18.04 11.86
C LEU A 105 34.08 16.91 11.80
N ILE A 106 34.71 16.63 12.95
CA ILE A 106 35.66 15.53 13.13
C ILE A 106 34.97 14.35 13.85
N GLY A 107 35.54 13.14 13.72
CA GLY A 107 35.02 11.96 14.39
C GLY A 107 33.76 11.35 13.76
N THR A 108 33.52 11.60 12.48
CA THR A 108 32.36 11.05 11.74
C THR A 108 32.59 9.64 11.22
N SER A 109 33.81 9.10 11.32
CA SER A 109 34.15 7.75 10.88
C SER A 109 33.60 6.73 11.86
N ASN A 110 33.14 5.56 11.35
CA ASN A 110 32.60 4.45 12.13
C ASN A 110 31.32 4.74 12.97
N LYS A 111 30.64 5.85 12.67
CA LYS A 111 29.35 6.16 13.28
C LYS A 111 28.19 5.67 12.43
N ASP A 112 27.07 5.37 13.06
CA ASP A 112 25.84 5.01 12.36
C ASP A 112 24.99 6.24 11.99
N TYR A 113 23.83 6.03 11.32
CA TYR A 113 22.97 7.12 10.90
C TYR A 113 22.44 7.97 12.06
N PRO A 114 21.92 7.40 13.17
CA PRO A 114 21.45 8.20 14.30
C PRO A 114 22.53 9.09 14.89
N GLU A 115 23.75 8.57 15.09
CA GLU A 115 24.87 9.34 15.64
C GLU A 115 25.32 10.48 14.71
N LEU A 116 25.37 10.23 13.40
CA LEU A 116 25.73 11.25 12.42
C LEU A 116 24.66 12.34 12.31
N LEU A 117 23.37 11.96 12.38
CA LEU A 117 22.26 12.90 12.41
C LEU A 117 22.27 13.76 13.68
N GLU A 118 22.55 13.16 14.83
CA GLU A 118 22.69 13.92 16.08
C GLU A 118 23.85 14.93 16.00
N MET A 119 24.97 14.53 15.41
CA MET A 119 26.10 15.45 15.19
C MET A 119 25.72 16.61 14.26
N ALA A 120 24.99 16.31 13.16
CA ALA A 120 24.49 17.35 12.24
C ALA A 120 23.57 18.34 12.96
N TYR A 121 22.59 17.81 13.71
CA TYR A 121 21.64 18.60 14.47
C TYR A 121 22.31 19.52 15.51
N ARG A 122 23.25 18.98 16.31
CA ARG A 122 24.02 19.76 17.30
C ARG A 122 24.89 20.85 16.67
N ALA A 123 25.35 20.64 15.44
CA ALA A 123 26.14 21.60 14.69
C ALA A 123 25.29 22.60 13.90
N GLY A 124 23.96 22.48 13.90
CA GLY A 124 23.05 23.33 13.12
C GLY A 124 23.17 23.10 11.61
N ILE A 125 23.61 21.91 11.18
CA ILE A 125 23.76 21.54 9.77
C ILE A 125 22.49 20.84 9.32
N ASP A 126 21.80 21.42 8.35
CA ASP A 126 20.61 20.83 7.75
C ASP A 126 21.01 19.77 6.71
N VAL A 127 20.45 18.57 6.87
CA VAL A 127 20.75 17.41 6.00
C VAL A 127 19.48 16.60 5.74
N ASN A 128 19.24 16.31 4.48
CA ASN A 128 18.15 15.43 4.05
C ASN A 128 18.71 14.02 3.81
N VAL A 129 18.49 13.13 4.76
CA VAL A 129 19.00 11.75 4.71
C VAL A 129 17.87 10.78 4.43
N TRP A 130 18.00 10.01 3.35
CA TRP A 130 16.96 9.08 2.90
C TRP A 130 16.50 8.13 4.00
N TRP A 131 17.42 7.52 4.71
CA TRP A 131 17.11 6.63 5.83
C TRP A 131 16.21 7.29 6.89
N ALA A 132 16.43 8.56 7.21
CA ALA A 132 15.60 9.27 8.18
C ALA A 132 14.21 9.59 7.63
N ILE A 133 14.10 9.86 6.33
CA ILE A 133 12.83 10.12 5.64
C ILE A 133 11.99 8.83 5.63
N GLU A 134 12.57 7.70 5.25
CA GLU A 134 11.88 6.39 5.31
C GLU A 134 11.35 6.09 6.71
N LEU A 135 12.15 6.32 7.74
CA LEU A 135 11.73 6.13 9.12
C LEU A 135 10.60 7.07 9.54
N CYS A 136 10.61 8.31 9.05
CA CYS A 136 9.52 9.26 9.28
C CYS A 136 8.23 8.82 8.58
N ASP A 137 8.31 8.36 7.34
CA ASP A 137 7.14 7.85 6.59
C ASP A 137 6.54 6.62 7.26
N GLU A 138 7.36 5.66 7.69
CA GLU A 138 6.93 4.49 8.45
C GLU A 138 6.25 4.88 9.78
N SER A 139 6.86 5.81 10.52
CA SER A 139 6.31 6.30 11.78
C SER A 139 4.97 7.03 11.57
N ALA A 140 4.86 7.83 10.52
CA ALA A 140 3.63 8.53 10.16
C ALA A 140 2.52 7.55 9.77
N ALA A 141 2.85 6.49 9.05
CA ALA A 141 1.92 5.42 8.69
C ALA A 141 1.43 4.67 9.94
N MET A 142 2.34 4.26 10.82
CA MET A 142 2.02 3.59 12.08
C MET A 142 1.13 4.46 12.98
N ASN A 143 1.50 5.73 13.18
CA ASN A 143 0.76 6.65 14.04
C ASN A 143 -0.64 6.98 13.52
N SER A 144 -0.81 6.98 12.19
CA SER A 144 -2.12 7.23 11.56
C SER A 144 -2.94 5.95 11.34
N GLY A 145 -2.38 4.77 11.60
CA GLY A 145 -3.01 3.48 11.28
C GLY A 145 -3.18 3.21 9.78
N ARG A 146 -2.43 3.94 8.93
CA ARG A 146 -2.49 3.81 7.47
C ARG A 146 -1.41 2.88 6.94
N LYS A 147 -1.69 2.26 5.80
CA LYS A 147 -0.73 1.44 5.07
C LYS A 147 0.17 2.34 4.22
N LEU A 148 1.48 2.23 4.42
CA LEU A 148 2.47 2.95 3.60
C LEU A 148 2.56 2.28 2.22
N VAL A 149 2.40 3.06 1.17
CA VAL A 149 2.51 2.62 -0.22
C VAL A 149 3.64 3.39 -0.90
N LYS A 150 4.48 2.70 -1.67
CA LYS A 150 5.55 3.35 -2.43
C LYS A 150 4.99 4.44 -3.33
N ASP A 151 5.70 5.54 -3.45
CA ASP A 151 5.34 6.70 -4.28
C ASP A 151 4.92 6.30 -5.70
N VAL A 152 5.73 5.48 -6.37
CA VAL A 152 5.46 5.00 -7.74
C VAL A 152 4.14 4.24 -7.84
N ASP A 153 3.87 3.34 -6.89
CA ASP A 153 2.66 2.53 -6.87
C ASP A 153 1.43 3.38 -6.53
N PHE A 154 1.55 4.27 -5.54
CA PHE A 154 0.48 5.19 -5.16
C PHE A 154 0.10 6.13 -6.30
N ASP A 155 1.09 6.76 -6.93
CA ASP A 155 0.87 7.69 -8.03
C ASP A 155 0.30 6.97 -9.26
N ALA A 156 0.76 5.75 -9.55
CA ALA A 156 0.20 4.92 -10.62
C ALA A 156 -1.28 4.62 -10.40
N VAL A 157 -1.67 4.24 -9.18
CA VAL A 157 -3.07 3.93 -8.84
C VAL A 157 -3.95 5.18 -8.96
N VAL A 158 -3.49 6.34 -8.47
CA VAL A 158 -4.20 7.61 -8.59
C VAL A 158 -4.32 8.04 -10.06
N GLN A 159 -3.27 7.88 -10.84
CA GLN A 159 -3.28 8.17 -12.28
C GLN A 159 -4.23 7.25 -13.04
N MET A 160 -4.23 5.94 -12.75
CA MET A 160 -5.16 4.98 -13.35
C MET A 160 -6.62 5.42 -13.10
N ARG A 161 -6.96 5.81 -11.87
CA ARG A 161 -8.29 6.34 -11.55
C ARG A 161 -8.62 7.60 -12.36
N SER A 162 -7.68 8.54 -12.43
CA SER A 162 -7.86 9.77 -13.21
C SER A 162 -8.15 9.50 -14.68
N VAL A 163 -7.41 8.57 -15.31
CA VAL A 163 -7.63 8.16 -16.70
C VAL A 163 -9.00 7.50 -16.88
N MET A 164 -9.40 6.65 -15.96
CA MET A 164 -10.73 6.01 -16.00
C MET A 164 -11.87 7.03 -15.90
N LEU A 165 -11.76 7.99 -14.99
CA LEU A 165 -12.77 9.04 -14.81
C LEU A 165 -12.80 10.06 -15.95
N ALA A 166 -11.74 10.20 -16.73
CA ALA A 166 -11.74 11.05 -17.94
C ALA A 166 -12.69 10.54 -19.02
N ASN A 167 -13.06 9.27 -18.99
CA ASN A 167 -14.08 8.72 -19.89
C ASN A 167 -15.47 8.75 -19.22
N PRO A 168 -16.47 9.50 -19.74
CA PRO A 168 -17.78 9.62 -19.11
C PRO A 168 -18.51 8.29 -18.87
N ARG A 169 -18.30 7.30 -19.74
CA ARG A 169 -18.90 5.96 -19.56
C ARG A 169 -18.29 5.21 -18.37
N HIS A 170 -16.98 5.29 -18.23
CA HIS A 170 -16.28 4.66 -17.09
C HIS A 170 -16.60 5.41 -15.79
N ALA A 171 -16.62 6.74 -15.82
CA ALA A 171 -17.00 7.55 -14.68
C ALA A 171 -18.40 7.18 -14.15
N ALA A 172 -19.39 7.07 -15.07
CA ALA A 172 -20.73 6.64 -14.70
C ALA A 172 -20.79 5.25 -14.03
N CYS A 173 -19.92 4.32 -14.44
CA CYS A 173 -19.82 3.01 -13.80
C CYS A 173 -19.15 3.09 -12.42
N ILE A 174 -18.04 3.83 -12.29
CA ILE A 174 -17.24 3.92 -11.06
C ILE A 174 -17.99 4.72 -9.98
N GLU A 175 -18.71 5.78 -10.38
CA GLU A 175 -19.43 6.66 -9.46
C GLU A 175 -20.88 6.21 -9.19
N SER A 176 -21.30 5.14 -9.85
CA SER A 176 -22.63 4.57 -9.62
C SER A 176 -22.73 3.98 -8.20
N PRO A 177 -23.84 4.22 -7.49
CA PRO A 177 -24.09 3.58 -6.20
C PRO A 177 -24.06 2.04 -6.25
N THR A 178 -24.23 1.46 -7.43
CA THR A 178 -24.19 0.01 -7.69
C THR A 178 -22.80 -0.51 -8.09
N ALA A 179 -21.82 0.36 -8.26
CA ALA A 179 -20.45 -0.03 -8.62
C ALA A 179 -19.73 -0.82 -7.50
N GLN A 180 -20.25 -0.76 -6.29
CA GLN A 180 -19.76 -1.50 -5.12
C GLN A 180 -20.49 -2.83 -4.93
N LEU A 181 -20.92 -3.47 -6.00
CA LEU A 181 -21.41 -4.84 -5.95
C LEU A 181 -20.22 -5.77 -5.76
N SER A 182 -20.20 -6.49 -4.64
CA SER A 182 -19.27 -7.60 -4.43
C SER A 182 -19.59 -8.69 -5.45
N LEU A 183 -18.68 -8.96 -6.37
CA LEU A 183 -18.76 -10.04 -7.35
C LEU A 183 -18.38 -11.37 -6.71
#